data_a36df23144075bb41152e9473a242f0e
#
_entry.id   a36df23144075bb41152e9473a242f0e
#
_cell.length_a   1.000
_cell.length_b   1.000
_cell.length_c   1.000
_cell.angle_alpha   90.00
_cell.angle_beta   90.00
_cell.angle_gamma   90.00
#
_symmetry.space_group_name_H-M   'P 1'
#
loop_
_entity.id
_entity.type
_entity.pdbx_description
1 polymer ?
#
loop_
_entity_poly.entity_id
_entity_poly.type
_entity_poly.pdbx_seq_one_letter_code
_entity_poly.pdbx_strand_id
1 'polypeptide(L)'
;MEIRVQSIKFNADQKLLDFVEKKFSRLEKFYDAVTSVDVALSLLPDHDNKSVKVQVSIPGSTIVVEKNAKTFEDAVVDCADILKEKLVKVKERRAE
;
A
#
# COMPACT_ATOMS: atom_id res chain seq x y z
N MET A 1 2.56 9.90 9.87
CA MET A 1 2.72 9.10 8.64
C MET A 1 2.20 9.88 7.45
N GLU A 2 2.97 9.95 6.40
CA GLU A 2 2.55 10.62 5.17
C GLU A 2 2.15 9.57 4.13
N ILE A 3 1.01 9.77 3.46
CA ILE A 3 0.54 8.87 2.41
C ILE A 3 0.50 9.65 1.10
N ARG A 4 1.16 9.12 0.09
CA ARG A 4 1.16 9.68 -1.26
C ARG A 4 0.62 8.66 -2.23
N VAL A 5 -0.38 9.04 -3.03
CA VAL A 5 -1.00 8.17 -4.02
C VAL A 5 -0.80 8.78 -5.40
N GLN A 6 -0.29 7.99 -6.33
CA GLN A 6 -0.03 8.40 -7.69
C GLN A 6 -0.71 7.44 -8.67
N SER A 7 -1.47 7.99 -9.62
CA SER A 7 -2.00 7.19 -10.73
C SER A 7 -1.11 7.42 -11.96
N ILE A 8 -0.66 6.33 -12.58
CA ILE A 8 0.31 6.38 -13.68
C ILE A 8 -0.42 6.15 -14.99
N LYS A 9 -0.43 7.18 -15.87
CA LYS A 9 -1.01 7.16 -17.22
C LYS A 9 -2.52 6.96 -17.25
N PHE A 10 -3.23 7.29 -16.15
CA PHE A 10 -4.68 7.35 -16.12
C PHE A 10 -5.10 8.27 -14.99
N ASN A 11 -6.38 8.65 -14.96
CA ASN A 11 -6.92 9.48 -13.90
C ASN A 11 -7.76 8.64 -12.94
N ALA A 12 -7.28 8.45 -11.72
CA ALA A 12 -8.05 7.78 -10.69
C ALA A 12 -9.14 8.74 -10.17
N ASP A 13 -10.36 8.23 -9.96
CA ASP A 13 -11.40 9.06 -9.39
C ASP A 13 -11.20 9.27 -7.89
N GLN A 14 -11.90 10.25 -7.33
CA GLN A 14 -11.73 10.62 -5.94
C GLN A 14 -12.13 9.48 -4.99
N LYS A 15 -13.14 8.70 -5.35
CA LYS A 15 -13.57 7.56 -4.54
C LYS A 15 -12.46 6.53 -4.38
N LEU A 16 -11.74 6.26 -5.46
CA LEU A 16 -10.62 5.31 -5.43
C LEU A 16 -9.47 5.87 -4.58
N LEU A 17 -9.13 7.13 -4.77
CA LEU A 17 -8.07 7.76 -3.98
C LEU A 17 -8.40 7.76 -2.49
N ASP A 18 -9.63 8.07 -2.13
CA ASP A 18 -10.09 8.05 -0.74
C ASP A 18 -10.04 6.64 -0.15
N PHE A 19 -10.43 5.64 -0.93
CA PHE A 19 -10.37 4.24 -0.51
C PHE A 19 -8.93 3.81 -0.22
N VAL A 20 -8.01 4.13 -1.13
CA VAL A 20 -6.58 3.80 -0.98
C VAL A 20 -6.02 4.45 0.28
N GLU A 21 -6.27 5.74 0.45
CA GLU A 21 -5.77 6.47 1.61
C GLU A 21 -6.33 5.92 2.92
N LYS A 22 -7.62 5.64 2.95
CA LYS A 22 -8.29 5.08 4.13
C LYS A 22 -7.71 3.73 4.51
N LYS A 23 -7.50 2.85 3.53
CA LYS A 23 -6.96 1.51 3.80
C LYS A 23 -5.54 1.56 4.33
N PHE A 24 -4.67 2.35 3.71
CA PHE A 24 -3.27 2.40 4.13
C PHE A 24 -3.04 3.25 5.38
N SER A 25 -3.93 4.18 5.70
CA SER A 25 -3.80 4.95 6.94
C SER A 25 -3.90 4.06 8.18
N ARG A 26 -4.52 2.90 8.07
CA ARG A 26 -4.65 1.95 9.17
C ARG A 26 -3.34 1.22 9.50
N LEU A 27 -2.33 1.31 8.65
CA LEU A 27 -1.05 0.63 8.89
C LEU A 27 -0.35 1.14 10.16
N GLU A 28 -0.57 2.38 10.54
CA GLU A 28 -0.02 2.92 11.79
C GLU A 28 -0.42 2.12 13.03
N LYS A 29 -1.58 1.46 12.98
CA LYS A 29 -2.06 0.66 14.11
C LYS A 29 -1.23 -0.59 14.32
N PHE A 30 -0.52 -1.05 13.28
CA PHE A 30 0.29 -2.25 13.35
C PHE A 30 1.76 -1.95 13.62
N TYR A 31 2.20 -0.75 13.27
CA TYR A 31 3.56 -0.30 13.57
C TYR A 31 3.58 1.23 13.46
N ASP A 32 3.68 1.92 14.58
CA ASP A 32 3.57 3.38 14.65
C ASP A 32 4.80 4.12 14.12
N ALA A 33 5.91 3.43 13.90
CA ALA A 33 7.13 4.05 13.37
C ALA A 33 7.17 4.16 11.84
N VAL A 34 6.07 3.83 11.15
CA VAL A 34 5.97 4.05 9.70
C VAL A 34 6.06 5.55 9.42
N THR A 35 7.00 5.94 8.56
CA THR A 35 7.21 7.36 8.23
C THR A 35 6.40 7.81 7.01
N SER A 36 6.32 6.95 5.99
CA SER A 36 5.55 7.27 4.78
C SER A 36 5.08 6.02 4.06
N VAL A 37 4.03 6.19 3.27
CA VAL A 37 3.49 5.15 2.39
C VAL A 37 3.31 5.78 1.00
N ASP A 38 3.99 5.21 0.02
CA ASP A 38 3.87 5.64 -1.38
C ASP A 38 3.14 4.57 -2.17
N VAL A 39 2.03 4.94 -2.80
CA VAL A 39 1.18 4.02 -3.54
C VAL A 39 1.17 4.43 -5.01
N ALA A 40 1.50 3.49 -5.90
CA ALA A 40 1.44 3.71 -7.34
C ALA A 40 0.38 2.80 -7.93
N LEU A 41 -0.60 3.42 -8.60
CA LEU A 41 -1.67 2.72 -9.30
C LEU A 41 -1.39 2.77 -10.80
N SER A 42 -1.44 1.62 -11.47
CA SER A 42 -1.19 1.55 -12.90
C SER A 42 -2.06 0.50 -13.57
N LEU A 43 -2.17 0.61 -14.90
CA LEU A 43 -2.89 -0.35 -15.73
C LEU A 43 -1.89 -1.16 -16.53
N LEU A 44 -2.04 -2.49 -16.49
CA LEU A 44 -1.22 -3.40 -17.28
C LEU A 44 -2.06 -3.92 -18.46
N PRO A 45 -1.43 -4.46 -19.52
CA PRO A 45 -2.17 -4.94 -20.69
C PRO A 45 -2.90 -6.26 -20.51
N ASP A 46 -2.76 -6.94 -19.38
CA ASP A 46 -3.34 -8.27 -19.14
C ASP A 46 -4.74 -8.22 -18.52
N HIS A 47 -5.34 -9.40 -18.28
CA HIS A 47 -6.68 -9.53 -17.70
C HIS A 47 -6.79 -8.99 -16.28
N ASP A 48 -5.83 -9.31 -15.43
CA ASP A 48 -5.73 -8.75 -14.08
C ASP A 48 -4.87 -7.50 -14.16
N ASN A 49 -5.40 -6.48 -14.82
CA ASN A 49 -4.62 -5.35 -15.29
C ASN A 49 -4.52 -4.18 -14.32
N LYS A 50 -5.16 -4.26 -13.17
CA LYS A 50 -5.07 -3.21 -12.15
C LYS A 50 -3.89 -3.53 -11.24
N SER A 51 -2.83 -2.73 -11.33
CA SER A 51 -1.61 -2.95 -10.55
C SER A 51 -1.50 -1.92 -9.43
N VAL A 52 -1.20 -2.39 -8.23
CA VAL A 52 -0.95 -1.54 -7.06
C VAL A 52 0.41 -1.89 -6.49
N LYS A 53 1.31 -0.90 -6.46
CA LYS A 53 2.63 -1.04 -5.85
C LYS A 53 2.70 -0.11 -4.65
N VAL A 54 3.04 -0.66 -3.49
CA VAL A 54 3.10 0.10 -2.24
C VAL A 54 4.51 0.02 -1.70
N GLN A 55 5.06 1.18 -1.36
CA GLN A 55 6.37 1.29 -0.72
C GLN A 55 6.18 1.93 0.64
N VAL A 56 6.48 1.19 1.69
CA VAL A 56 6.33 1.64 3.06
C VAL A 56 7.71 1.92 3.63
N SER A 57 7.95 3.15 4.06
CA SER A 57 9.21 3.56 4.65
C SER A 57 9.13 3.47 6.17
N ILE A 58 10.09 2.76 6.75
CA ILE A 58 10.25 2.62 8.19
C ILE A 58 11.69 2.98 8.55
N PRO A 59 12.01 3.26 9.82
CA PRO A 59 13.40 3.58 10.19
C PRO A 59 14.37 2.47 9.76
N GLY A 60 15.35 2.85 8.93
CA GLY A 60 16.40 1.96 8.48
C GLY A 60 16.02 0.95 7.40
N SER A 61 14.79 1.01 6.86
CA SER A 61 14.36 0.02 5.87
C SER A 61 13.18 0.51 5.05
N THR A 62 12.90 -0.22 3.97
CA THR A 62 11.74 0.03 3.11
C THR A 62 11.11 -1.32 2.76
N ILE A 63 9.78 -1.39 2.86
CA ILE A 63 9.02 -2.59 2.49
C ILE A 63 8.26 -2.29 1.21
N VAL A 64 8.41 -3.15 0.20
CA VAL A 64 7.73 -3.00 -1.09
C VAL A 64 6.83 -4.20 -1.34
N VAL A 65 5.57 -3.93 -1.70
CA VAL A 65 4.60 -4.96 -2.06
C VAL A 65 3.91 -4.53 -3.35
N GLU A 66 3.76 -5.46 -4.29
CA GLU A 66 3.05 -5.21 -5.54
C GLU A 66 2.04 -6.32 -5.77
N LYS A 67 0.82 -5.95 -6.13
CA LYS A 67 -0.25 -6.89 -6.44
C LYS A 67 -1.03 -6.43 -7.67
N ASN A 68 -1.50 -7.40 -8.44
CA ASN A 68 -2.35 -7.19 -9.60
C ASN A 68 -3.69 -7.86 -9.35
N ALA A 69 -4.78 -7.23 -9.79
CA ALA A 69 -6.11 -7.79 -9.65
C ALA A 69 -7.02 -7.21 -10.75
N LYS A 70 -8.25 -7.69 -10.79
CA LYS A 70 -9.25 -7.19 -11.74
C LYS A 70 -9.73 -5.80 -11.38
N THR A 71 -9.67 -5.43 -10.10
CA THR A 71 -10.04 -4.10 -9.61
C THR A 71 -8.92 -3.55 -8.75
N PHE A 72 -8.82 -2.23 -8.69
CA PHE A 72 -7.85 -1.59 -7.79
C PHE A 72 -8.18 -1.89 -6.33
N GLU A 73 -9.47 -1.93 -5.98
CA GLU A 73 -9.90 -2.20 -4.61
C GLU A 73 -9.39 -3.55 -4.12
N ASP A 74 -9.53 -4.61 -4.94
CA ASP A 74 -9.03 -5.93 -4.59
C ASP A 74 -7.50 -5.94 -4.42
N ALA A 75 -6.79 -5.29 -5.33
CA ALA A 75 -5.32 -5.20 -5.24
C ALA A 75 -4.89 -4.42 -3.99
N VAL A 76 -5.58 -3.36 -3.65
CA VAL A 76 -5.30 -2.56 -2.45
C VAL A 76 -5.51 -3.38 -1.18
N VAL A 77 -6.62 -4.13 -1.10
CA VAL A 77 -6.89 -4.99 0.05
C VAL A 77 -5.79 -6.05 0.20
N ASP A 78 -5.39 -6.69 -0.90
CA ASP A 78 -4.31 -7.69 -0.87
C ASP A 78 -2.99 -7.08 -0.37
N CYS A 79 -2.63 -5.90 -0.88
CA CYS A 79 -1.43 -5.21 -0.43
C CYS A 79 -1.51 -4.86 1.06
N ALA A 80 -2.65 -4.33 1.50
CA ALA A 80 -2.83 -3.94 2.90
C ALA A 80 -2.69 -5.14 3.83
N ASP A 81 -3.26 -6.29 3.47
CA ASP A 81 -3.17 -7.51 4.28
C ASP A 81 -1.73 -8.00 4.41
N ILE A 82 -0.99 -7.99 3.30
CA ILE A 82 0.42 -8.40 3.30
C ILE A 82 1.26 -7.43 4.13
N LEU A 83 1.04 -6.13 3.98
CA LEU A 83 1.76 -5.12 4.73
C LEU A 83 1.48 -5.19 6.22
N LYS A 84 0.23 -5.47 6.60
CA LYS A 84 -0.14 -5.69 7.99
C LYS A 84 0.72 -6.80 8.60
N GLU A 85 0.81 -7.95 7.95
CA GLU A 85 1.60 -9.07 8.42
C GLU A 85 3.07 -8.73 8.54
N LYS A 86 3.61 -8.04 7.53
CA LYS A 86 5.03 -7.65 7.52
C LYS A 86 5.33 -6.64 8.64
N LEU A 87 4.46 -5.68 8.86
CA LEU A 87 4.65 -4.67 9.90
C LEU A 87 4.53 -5.26 11.30
N VAL A 88 3.62 -6.21 11.52
CA VAL A 88 3.51 -6.92 12.80
C VAL A 88 4.82 -7.66 13.10
N LYS A 89 5.39 -8.33 12.09
CA LYS A 89 6.68 -9.02 12.26
C LYS A 89 7.82 -8.06 12.58
N VAL A 90 7.86 -6.90 11.91
CA VAL A 90 8.87 -5.88 12.19
C VAL A 90 8.76 -5.39 13.63
N LYS A 91 7.54 -5.11 14.07
CA LYS A 91 7.27 -4.64 15.43
C LYS A 91 7.73 -5.68 16.45
N GLU A 92 7.42 -6.96 16.25
CA GLU A 92 7.83 -8.03 17.14
C GLU A 92 9.35 -8.12 17.25
N ARG A 93 10.07 -8.01 16.13
CA ARG A 93 11.52 -8.06 16.11
C ARG A 93 12.15 -6.86 16.81
N ARG A 94 11.54 -5.69 16.66
CA ARG A 94 12.10 -4.45 17.21
C ARG A 94 11.66 -4.15 18.64
N ALA A 95 10.68 -4.88 19.14
CA ALA A 95 10.21 -4.75 20.52
C ALA A 95 11.15 -5.45 21.52
N GLU A 96 12.06 -6.26 21.02
CA GLU A 96 13.09 -6.89 21.86
C GLU A 96 14.27 -5.92 22.04
#